data_8c9e5b3b081b9a5e1b8f0e411c289344
#
_entry.id   8c9e5b3b081b9a5e1b8f0e411c289344
#
_cell.length_a   1.000
_cell.length_b   1.000
_cell.length_c   1.000
_cell.angle_alpha   90.00
_cell.angle_beta   90.00
_cell.angle_gamma   90.00
#
_symmetry.space_group_name_H-M   'P 1'
#
loop_
_entity.id
_entity.type
_entity.pdbx_description
1 polymer ?
#
loop_
_entity_poly.entity_id
_entity_poly.type
_entity_poly.pdbx_seq_one_letter_code
_entity_poly.pdbx_strand_id
1 'polypeptide(L)'
;FFIVRILNGLSHLGAAWLAKRIGLVTTMVWTHLPSSLLLKTVPLAPNLAVAVILFLIRESLVEMDVPTRQSYLVAIVQPDERTRAAGITNLTRGLGWALGPLIAGSLMRSLALSAPLVVGAGLKVAYDLLLYRAFRHLKPPEEQ
;
A
#
# COMPACT_ATOMS: atom_id res chain seq x y z
N PHE A 1 10.02 9.49 -14.19
CA PHE A 1 8.54 9.48 -14.04
C PHE A 1 7.85 8.52 -15.01
N PHE A 2 8.22 8.48 -16.29
CA PHE A 2 7.58 7.63 -17.30
C PHE A 2 7.72 6.14 -17.00
N ILE A 3 8.91 5.65 -16.64
CA ILE A 3 9.18 4.26 -16.27
C ILE A 3 8.33 3.84 -15.08
N VAL A 4 8.20 4.70 -14.06
CA VAL A 4 7.36 4.44 -12.88
C VAL A 4 5.89 4.23 -13.28
N ARG A 5 5.36 5.04 -14.20
CA ARG A 5 3.98 4.90 -14.66
C ARG A 5 3.73 3.58 -15.42
N ILE A 6 4.70 3.15 -16.24
CA ILE A 6 4.62 1.83 -16.91
C ILE A 6 4.64 0.71 -15.87
N LEU A 7 5.59 0.77 -14.91
CA LEU A 7 5.67 -0.22 -13.84
C LEU A 7 4.37 -0.28 -13.02
N ASN A 8 3.77 0.86 -12.70
CA ASN A 8 2.49 0.90 -11.98
C ASN A 8 1.37 0.24 -12.79
N GLY A 9 1.27 0.50 -14.09
CA GLY A 9 0.30 -0.16 -14.96
C GLY A 9 0.47 -1.68 -14.99
N LEU A 10 1.70 -2.17 -15.13
CA LEU A 10 2.01 -3.61 -15.08
C LEU A 10 1.71 -4.21 -13.70
N SER A 11 2.00 -3.49 -12.63
CA SER A 11 1.69 -3.91 -11.27
C SER A 11 0.19 -4.07 -11.04
N HIS A 12 -0.65 -3.20 -11.61
CA HIS A 12 -2.12 -3.32 -11.52
C HIS A 12 -2.61 -4.59 -12.22
N LEU A 13 -2.04 -4.95 -13.38
CA LEU A 13 -2.37 -6.22 -14.06
C LEU A 13 -1.94 -7.43 -13.24
N GLY A 14 -0.73 -7.38 -12.68
CA GLY A 14 -0.23 -8.41 -11.75
C GLY A 14 -1.10 -8.56 -10.51
N ALA A 15 -1.57 -7.46 -9.93
CA ALA A 15 -2.48 -7.45 -8.80
C ALA A 15 -3.81 -8.13 -9.12
N ALA A 16 -4.41 -7.84 -10.28
CA ALA A 16 -5.66 -8.45 -10.71
C ALA A 16 -5.51 -9.97 -10.92
N TRP A 17 -4.39 -10.40 -11.49
CA TRP A 17 -4.09 -11.82 -11.66
C TRP A 17 -3.88 -12.54 -10.31
N LEU A 18 -3.13 -11.92 -9.39
CA LEU A 18 -2.84 -12.47 -8.07
C LEU A 18 -4.11 -12.55 -7.21
N ALA A 19 -4.94 -11.51 -7.25
CA ALA A 19 -6.21 -11.45 -6.51
C ALA A 19 -7.18 -12.58 -6.92
N LYS A 20 -7.20 -12.95 -8.21
CA LYS A 20 -7.98 -14.11 -8.69
C LYS A 20 -7.47 -15.45 -8.17
N ARG A 21 -6.18 -15.54 -7.79
CA ARG A 21 -5.57 -16.79 -7.33
C ARG A 21 -5.61 -16.98 -5.81
N ILE A 22 -5.33 -15.93 -5.06
CA ILE A 22 -5.16 -16.01 -3.60
C ILE A 22 -6.15 -15.14 -2.82
N GLY A 23 -7.05 -14.47 -3.52
CA GLY A 23 -8.06 -13.58 -2.92
C GLY A 23 -7.56 -12.15 -2.72
N LEU A 24 -8.51 -11.22 -2.61
CA LEU A 24 -8.23 -9.77 -2.54
C LEU A 24 -7.46 -9.40 -1.27
N VAL A 25 -7.94 -9.82 -0.10
CA VAL A 25 -7.32 -9.49 1.20
C VAL A 25 -5.90 -10.06 1.30
N THR A 26 -5.73 -11.31 0.89
CA THR A 26 -4.42 -11.98 0.91
C THR A 26 -3.44 -11.28 -0.03
N THR A 27 -3.88 -10.89 -1.23
CA THR A 27 -3.05 -10.11 -2.18
C THR A 27 -2.59 -8.79 -1.57
N MET A 28 -3.50 -8.03 -0.94
CA MET A 28 -3.16 -6.76 -0.28
C MET A 28 -2.03 -6.94 0.74
N VAL A 29 -2.14 -7.94 1.62
CA VAL A 29 -1.15 -8.18 2.68
C VAL A 29 0.16 -8.70 2.11
N TRP A 30 0.13 -9.68 1.20
CA TRP A 30 1.32 -10.30 0.62
C TRP A 30 2.12 -9.37 -0.32
N THR A 31 1.50 -8.33 -0.87
CA THR A 31 2.24 -7.30 -1.62
C THR A 31 2.79 -6.21 -0.71
N HIS A 32 2.07 -5.87 0.37
CA HIS A 32 2.46 -4.82 1.30
C HIS A 32 3.59 -5.20 2.26
N LEU A 33 3.56 -6.40 2.83
CA LEU A 33 4.62 -6.83 3.76
C LEU A 33 6.02 -6.79 3.13
N PRO A 34 6.27 -7.39 1.95
CA PRO A 34 7.55 -7.26 1.28
C PRO A 34 7.92 -5.81 0.94
N SER A 35 6.95 -5.00 0.48
CA SER A 35 7.21 -3.59 0.15
C SER A 35 7.65 -2.78 1.38
N SER A 36 7.07 -3.07 2.55
CA SER A 36 7.43 -2.42 3.82
C SER A 36 8.82 -2.84 4.31
N LEU A 37 9.20 -4.10 4.10
CA LEU A 37 10.56 -4.59 4.38
C LEU A 37 11.57 -3.93 3.45
N LEU A 38 11.29 -3.86 2.14
CA LEU A 38 12.14 -3.18 1.17
C LEU A 38 12.35 -1.70 1.53
N LEU A 39 11.31 -1.01 2.01
CA LEU A 39 11.45 0.38 2.44
C LEU A 39 12.47 0.56 3.56
N LYS A 40 12.57 -0.41 4.48
CA LYS A 40 13.59 -0.40 5.55
C LYS A 40 15.01 -0.63 5.04
N THR A 41 15.17 -1.32 3.91
CA THR A 41 16.50 -1.58 3.32
C THR A 41 17.01 -0.42 2.46
N VAL A 42 16.15 0.48 1.98
CA VAL A 42 16.56 1.64 1.17
C VAL A 42 17.63 2.51 1.86
N PRO A 43 17.50 2.88 3.15
CA PRO A 43 18.54 3.66 3.84
C PRO A 43 19.87 2.93 4.01
N LEU A 44 19.88 1.60 3.88
CA LEU A 44 21.07 0.75 4.01
C LEU A 44 21.76 0.47 2.67
N ALA A 45 21.22 1.03 1.57
CA ALA A 45 21.74 0.80 0.24
C ALA A 45 23.17 1.36 0.10
N PRO A 46 24.13 0.59 -0.44
CA PRO A 46 25.54 0.99 -0.53
C PRO A 46 25.78 2.11 -1.55
N ASN A 47 24.89 2.28 -2.49
CA ASN A 47 24.97 3.34 -3.52
C ASN A 47 23.58 3.73 -4.04
N LEU A 48 23.53 4.86 -4.75
CA LEU A 48 22.29 5.41 -5.30
C LEU A 48 21.59 4.45 -6.26
N ALA A 49 22.32 3.72 -7.09
CA ALA A 49 21.72 2.81 -8.07
C ALA A 49 20.94 1.69 -7.38
N VAL A 50 21.51 1.07 -6.34
CA VAL A 50 20.84 0.06 -5.51
C VAL A 50 19.63 0.65 -4.79
N ALA A 51 19.75 1.86 -4.22
CA ALA A 51 18.63 2.53 -3.58
C ALA A 51 17.46 2.76 -4.55
N VAL A 52 17.74 3.21 -5.77
CA VAL A 52 16.73 3.43 -6.82
C VAL A 52 16.06 2.11 -7.23
N ILE A 53 16.82 1.04 -7.42
CA ILE A 53 16.28 -0.28 -7.78
C ILE A 53 15.35 -0.79 -6.67
N LEU A 54 15.81 -0.77 -5.41
CA LEU A 54 14.99 -1.17 -4.26
C LEU A 54 13.70 -0.35 -4.15
N PHE A 55 13.80 0.96 -4.40
CA PHE A 55 12.66 1.85 -4.38
C PHE A 55 11.66 1.54 -5.52
N LEU A 56 12.13 1.27 -6.74
CA LEU A 56 11.27 0.91 -7.88
C LEU A 56 10.55 -0.42 -7.66
N ILE A 57 11.24 -1.44 -7.12
CA ILE A 57 10.63 -2.73 -6.78
C ILE A 57 9.56 -2.52 -5.69
N ARG A 58 9.89 -1.77 -4.66
CA ARG A 58 8.95 -1.41 -3.59
C ARG A 58 7.73 -0.69 -4.13
N GLU A 59 7.92 0.30 -5.01
CA GLU A 59 6.83 1.08 -5.60
C GLU A 59 5.87 0.19 -6.39
N SER A 60 6.40 -0.73 -7.21
CA SER A 60 5.61 -1.69 -7.96
C SER A 60 4.73 -2.57 -7.04
N LEU A 61 5.25 -3.01 -5.90
CA LEU A 61 4.49 -3.82 -4.94
C LEU A 61 3.40 -3.01 -4.22
N VAL A 62 3.68 -1.75 -3.89
CA VAL A 62 2.70 -0.87 -3.22
C VAL A 62 1.52 -0.54 -4.13
N GLU A 63 1.78 -0.28 -5.40
CA GLU A 63 0.73 0.05 -6.36
C GLU A 63 -0.25 -1.11 -6.63
N MET A 64 0.15 -2.36 -6.35
CA MET A 64 -0.75 -3.52 -6.42
C MET A 64 -1.91 -3.46 -5.43
N ASP A 65 -1.76 -2.75 -4.31
CA ASP A 65 -2.82 -2.58 -3.31
C ASP A 65 -3.99 -1.73 -3.82
N VAL A 66 -3.73 -0.75 -4.64
CA VAL A 66 -4.77 0.22 -5.07
C VAL A 66 -5.96 -0.45 -5.74
N PRO A 67 -5.81 -1.26 -6.81
CA PRO A 67 -6.94 -1.91 -7.44
C PRO A 67 -7.58 -2.98 -6.56
N THR A 68 -6.80 -3.73 -5.77
CA THR A 68 -7.33 -4.78 -4.89
C THR A 68 -8.18 -4.21 -3.78
N ARG A 69 -7.76 -3.10 -3.17
CA ARG A 69 -8.53 -2.40 -2.13
C ARG A 69 -9.85 -1.82 -2.68
N GLN A 70 -9.81 -1.21 -3.85
CA GLN A 70 -11.01 -0.65 -4.47
C GLN A 70 -12.00 -1.76 -4.84
N SER A 71 -11.53 -2.86 -5.42
CA SER A 71 -12.36 -4.02 -5.72
C SER A 71 -12.98 -4.63 -4.47
N TYR A 72 -12.21 -4.77 -3.39
CA TYR A 72 -12.69 -5.28 -2.11
C TYR A 72 -13.78 -4.37 -1.52
N LEU A 73 -13.55 -3.05 -1.51
CA LEU A 73 -14.53 -2.08 -1.01
C LEU A 73 -15.86 -2.19 -1.77
N VAL A 74 -15.81 -2.26 -3.09
CA VAL A 74 -17.00 -2.38 -3.95
C VAL A 74 -17.72 -3.71 -3.73
N ALA A 75 -16.99 -4.78 -3.45
CA ALA A 75 -17.56 -6.12 -3.24
C ALA A 75 -18.29 -6.27 -1.90
N ILE A 76 -17.83 -5.60 -0.83
CA ILE A 76 -18.42 -5.74 0.52
C ILE A 76 -19.47 -4.69 0.86
N VAL A 77 -19.53 -3.58 0.11
CA VAL A 77 -20.46 -2.46 0.35
C VAL A 77 -21.68 -2.58 -0.54
N GLN A 78 -22.87 -2.26 0.00
CA GLN A 78 -24.12 -2.28 -0.77
C GLN A 78 -24.05 -1.29 -1.95
N PRO A 79 -24.73 -1.56 -3.08
CA PRO A 79 -24.62 -0.75 -4.30
C PRO A 79 -24.95 0.73 -4.11
N ASP A 80 -25.92 1.05 -3.27
CA ASP A 80 -26.38 2.41 -2.95
C ASP A 80 -25.39 3.17 -2.05
N GLU A 81 -24.56 2.47 -1.29
CA GLU A 81 -23.56 3.06 -0.38
C GLU A 81 -22.15 3.17 -1.00
N ARG A 82 -21.90 2.58 -2.17
CA ARG A 82 -20.57 2.52 -2.81
C ARG A 82 -19.95 3.90 -3.01
N THR A 83 -20.73 4.86 -3.48
CA THR A 83 -20.25 6.23 -3.72
C THR A 83 -19.83 6.90 -2.41
N ARG A 84 -20.62 6.74 -1.34
CA ARG A 84 -20.30 7.30 -0.02
C ARG A 84 -19.03 6.66 0.56
N ALA A 85 -18.93 5.34 0.51
CA ALA A 85 -17.79 4.60 1.01
C ALA A 85 -16.50 4.97 0.26
N ALA A 86 -16.55 5.07 -1.07
CA ALA A 86 -15.44 5.53 -1.89
C ALA A 86 -15.05 6.98 -1.55
N GLY A 87 -16.03 7.86 -1.35
CA GLY A 87 -15.79 9.26 -0.96
C GLY A 87 -15.07 9.38 0.39
N ILE A 88 -15.54 8.66 1.41
CA ILE A 88 -14.91 8.64 2.75
C ILE A 88 -13.47 8.10 2.65
N THR A 89 -13.27 7.00 1.92
CA THR A 89 -11.95 6.39 1.75
C THR A 89 -10.97 7.35 1.05
N ASN A 90 -11.41 8.04 0.00
CA ASN A 90 -10.61 9.01 -0.72
C ASN A 90 -10.31 10.26 0.12
N LEU A 91 -11.27 10.75 0.91
CA LEU A 91 -11.08 11.85 1.84
C LEU A 91 -10.01 11.51 2.90
N THR A 92 -10.12 10.35 3.53
CA THR A 92 -9.15 9.86 4.52
C THR A 92 -7.75 9.76 3.92
N ARG A 93 -7.63 9.23 2.69
CA ARG A 93 -6.36 9.18 1.95
C ARG A 93 -5.82 10.57 1.67
N GLY A 94 -6.67 11.51 1.22
CA GLY A 94 -6.30 12.90 0.95
C GLY A 94 -5.77 13.61 2.20
N LEU A 95 -6.42 13.42 3.36
CA LEU A 95 -5.95 13.94 4.64
C LEU A 95 -4.58 13.36 5.02
N GLY A 96 -4.38 12.06 4.82
CA GLY A 96 -3.08 11.42 5.05
C GLY A 96 -1.97 12.02 4.17
N TRP A 97 -2.26 12.29 2.91
CA TRP A 97 -1.31 12.92 1.99
C TRP A 97 -1.01 14.39 2.35
N ALA A 98 -2.00 15.13 2.83
CA ALA A 98 -1.81 16.51 3.25
C ALA A 98 -0.99 16.63 4.55
N LEU A 99 -1.24 15.74 5.52
CA LEU A 99 -0.57 15.78 6.83
C LEU A 99 0.77 15.02 6.83
N GLY A 100 0.94 14.04 5.96
CA GLY A 100 2.13 13.19 5.88
C GLY A 100 3.44 13.96 5.80
N PRO A 101 3.61 14.93 4.87
CA PRO A 101 4.84 15.73 4.76
C PRO A 101 5.15 16.55 6.01
N LEU A 102 4.15 17.07 6.71
CA LEU A 102 4.32 17.83 7.96
C LEU A 102 4.86 16.95 9.08
N ILE A 103 4.27 15.76 9.24
CA ILE A 103 4.71 14.77 10.23
C ILE A 103 6.11 14.27 9.87
N ALA A 104 6.37 13.95 8.60
CA ALA A 104 7.68 13.51 8.13
C ALA A 104 8.76 14.58 8.40
N GLY A 105 8.48 15.85 8.09
CA GLY A 105 9.40 16.95 8.33
C GLY A 105 9.72 17.15 9.83
N SER A 106 8.73 17.00 10.71
CA SER A 106 8.94 17.06 12.16
C SER A 106 9.80 15.90 12.67
N LEU A 107 9.55 14.67 12.19
CA LEU A 107 10.34 13.51 12.54
C LEU A 107 11.81 13.61 12.06
N MET A 108 12.03 14.15 10.86
CA MET A 108 13.38 14.39 10.34
C MET A 108 14.16 15.38 11.22
N ARG A 109 13.49 16.42 11.73
CA ARG A 109 14.13 17.43 12.59
C ARG A 109 14.42 16.92 13.99
N SER A 110 13.49 16.16 14.58
CA SER A 110 13.55 15.76 15.99
C SER A 110 14.35 14.49 16.26
N LEU A 111 14.43 13.57 15.28
CA LEU A 111 15.05 12.26 15.47
C LEU A 111 16.21 12.01 14.48
N ALA A 112 15.89 11.74 13.22
CA ALA A 112 16.86 11.47 12.18
C ALA A 112 16.24 11.60 10.79
N LEU A 113 17.07 11.80 9.77
CA LEU A 113 16.61 11.92 8.37
C LEU A 113 15.85 10.65 7.89
N SER A 114 16.22 9.48 8.40
CA SER A 114 15.56 8.20 8.10
C SER A 114 14.34 7.89 8.97
N ALA A 115 14.08 8.66 10.02
CA ALA A 115 13.00 8.39 10.98
C ALA A 115 11.61 8.25 10.32
N PRO A 116 11.19 9.09 9.35
CA PRO A 116 9.89 8.91 8.69
C PRO A 116 9.76 7.58 7.96
N LEU A 117 10.84 7.08 7.37
CA LEU A 117 10.84 5.79 6.66
C LEU A 117 10.62 4.62 7.63
N VAL A 118 11.30 4.65 8.76
CA VAL A 118 11.19 3.60 9.78
C VAL A 118 9.82 3.62 10.45
N VAL A 119 9.37 4.80 10.87
CA VAL A 119 8.05 4.98 11.51
C VAL A 119 6.93 4.63 10.53
N GLY A 120 6.99 5.13 9.29
CA GLY A 120 6.00 4.85 8.26
C GLY A 120 5.93 3.36 7.91
N ALA A 121 7.08 2.69 7.75
CA ALA A 121 7.12 1.25 7.52
C ALA A 121 6.55 0.45 8.70
N GLY A 122 6.84 0.85 9.94
CA GLY A 122 6.30 0.22 11.15
C GLY A 122 4.77 0.34 11.25
N LEU A 123 4.26 1.55 11.06
CA LEU A 123 2.81 1.82 11.06
C LEU A 123 2.11 1.04 9.94
N LYS A 124 2.72 0.96 8.77
CA LYS A 124 2.16 0.21 7.65
C LYS A 124 2.10 -1.29 7.94
N VAL A 125 3.15 -1.89 8.47
CA VAL A 125 3.14 -3.31 8.88
C VAL A 125 2.06 -3.56 9.93
N ALA A 126 1.94 -2.70 10.94
CA ALA A 126 0.90 -2.82 11.95
C ALA A 126 -0.51 -2.74 11.32
N TYR A 127 -0.73 -1.79 10.44
CA TYR A 127 -1.99 -1.66 9.68
C TYR A 127 -2.31 -2.93 8.88
N ASP A 128 -1.35 -3.46 8.11
CA ASP A 128 -1.54 -4.63 7.25
C ASP A 128 -1.87 -5.89 8.09
N LEU A 129 -1.23 -6.05 9.25
CA LEU A 129 -1.52 -7.15 10.17
C LEU A 129 -2.92 -7.03 10.80
N LEU A 130 -3.31 -5.82 11.20
CA LEU A 130 -4.65 -5.55 11.74
C LEU A 130 -5.72 -5.79 10.66
N LEU A 131 -5.49 -5.32 9.45
CA LEU A 131 -6.37 -5.53 8.31
C LEU A 131 -6.53 -7.02 8.02
N TYR A 132 -5.43 -7.76 7.95
CA TYR A 132 -5.48 -9.20 7.73
C TYR A 132 -6.26 -9.90 8.83
N ARG A 133 -6.00 -9.57 10.11
CA ARG A 133 -6.71 -10.18 11.25
C ARG A 133 -8.21 -9.88 11.24
N ALA A 134 -8.60 -8.65 10.89
CA ALA A 134 -9.99 -8.21 10.88
C ALA A 134 -10.78 -8.80 9.70
N PHE A 135 -10.16 -8.91 8.53
CA PHE A 135 -10.88 -9.16 7.28
C PHE A 135 -10.61 -10.52 6.63
N ARG A 136 -9.65 -11.33 7.13
CA ARG A 136 -9.32 -12.65 6.55
C ARG A 136 -10.50 -13.63 6.49
N HIS A 137 -11.52 -13.42 7.31
CA HIS A 137 -12.72 -14.27 7.36
C HIS A 137 -13.87 -13.73 6.50
N LEU A 138 -13.78 -12.49 6.03
CA LEU A 138 -14.79 -11.88 5.17
C LEU A 138 -14.39 -12.13 3.71
N LYS A 139 -14.98 -13.18 3.13
CA LYS A 139 -14.82 -13.45 1.70
C LYS A 139 -15.87 -12.67 0.93
N PRO A 140 -15.48 -11.91 -0.11
CA PRO A 140 -16.44 -11.31 -1.03
C PRO A 140 -17.31 -12.39 -1.68
N PRO A 141 -18.55 -12.05 -2.10
CA PRO A 141 -19.43 -13.02 -2.77
C PRO A 141 -18.81 -13.69 -4.00
N GLU A 142 -17.85 -13.03 -4.65
CA GLU A 142 -17.13 -13.52 -5.83
C GLU A 142 -16.04 -14.58 -5.49
N GLU A 143 -15.70 -14.73 -4.21
CA GLU A 143 -14.71 -15.71 -3.70
C GLU A 143 -15.37 -16.88 -2.96
N GLN A 144 -16.71 -16.91 -2.88
CA GLN A 144 -17.51 -18.00 -2.34
C GLN A 144 -17.87 -19.00 -3.43
#